data_d5cc29da34eac4da052d52ef13fd6fcd
#
_entry.id   d5cc29da34eac4da052d52ef13fd6fcd
#
_cell.length_a   1.000
_cell.length_b   1.000
_cell.length_c   1.000
_cell.angle_alpha   90.00
_cell.angle_beta   90.00
_cell.angle_gamma   90.00
#
_symmetry.space_group_name_H-M   'P 1'
#
loop_
_entity.id
_entity.type
_entity.pdbx_description
1 polymer ?
#
loop_
_entity_poly.entity_id
_entity_poly.type
_entity_poly.pdbx_seq_one_letter_code
_entity_poly.pdbx_strand_id
1 'polypeptide(L)'
;DWSSDVCSSDLINTLVDYRFVKKYIARNGENGRGADCYGKGADDIILRMPVGTLITDSLTGEVVADLTTDGMEVIIARGGKGGLGNIHFKSSVNRAPRQFTHGEPGEQRELKLELKVLADIGLLGMPNAGKSTFIRSVSAARPKVADYPFTTLHPNLGVVRIDENRSFVIADIPGLIEGAADGAGLGHRFLKHLQRTGLLLHIVDLAPFDPDTDPVAEARAIVEELRKYDESLYNKPRWLVLNKLDMVDDDERTARVQQFLADYGWQENPDPYADFDPMAPRHFVISALTGEGTRELTYAVMD
;
A
#
# COMPACT_ATOMS: atom_id res chain seq x y z
N ASP A 1 30.41 17.64 6.87
CA ASP A 1 29.04 17.76 6.30
C ASP A 1 28.82 16.52 5.44
N TRP A 2 27.85 15.74 5.82
CA TRP A 2 27.55 14.43 5.27
C TRP A 2 26.37 14.58 4.34
N SER A 3 26.52 14.38 3.05
CA SER A 3 25.37 14.17 2.17
C SER A 3 24.95 12.71 2.33
N SER A 4 23.73 12.49 2.75
CA SER A 4 23.14 11.14 2.87
C SER A 4 21.91 11.07 1.96
N ASP A 5 21.80 9.98 1.24
CA ASP A 5 20.58 9.68 0.49
C ASP A 5 19.52 9.18 1.48
N VAL A 6 18.46 9.94 1.65
CA VAL A 6 17.35 9.63 2.56
C VAL A 6 16.15 9.17 1.73
N CYS A 7 15.55 8.06 2.10
CA CYS A 7 14.28 7.61 1.56
C CYS A 7 13.14 8.06 2.46
N SER A 8 12.10 8.65 1.88
CA SER A 8 10.86 9.07 2.56
C SER A 8 9.64 8.48 1.88
N SER A 9 8.64 8.12 2.66
CA SER A 9 7.41 7.44 2.21
C SER A 9 6.23 8.39 1.99
N ASP A 10 6.41 9.55 1.37
CA ASP A 10 5.30 10.47 1.10
C ASP A 10 4.41 9.99 -0.04
N LEU A 11 3.11 9.84 0.18
CA LEU A 11 1.95 9.75 -0.74
C LEU A 11 2.18 9.17 -2.18
N ILE A 12 3.26 8.45 -2.40
CA ILE A 12 3.56 7.79 -3.67
C ILE A 12 3.11 6.34 -3.59
N ASN A 13 2.20 5.93 -4.48
CA ASN A 13 1.63 4.58 -4.46
C ASN A 13 2.32 3.59 -5.42
N THR A 14 3.36 4.02 -6.15
CA THR A 14 4.01 3.17 -7.15
C THR A 14 5.52 3.41 -7.23
N LEU A 15 6.27 2.38 -7.66
CA LEU A 15 7.70 2.47 -7.99
C LEU A 15 7.95 2.74 -9.49
N VAL A 16 6.96 3.25 -10.23
CA VAL A 16 7.03 3.41 -11.69
C VAL A 16 8.18 4.32 -12.10
N ASP A 17 8.44 5.39 -11.38
CA ASP A 17 9.49 6.36 -11.70
C ASP A 17 10.88 5.73 -11.67
N TYR A 18 11.10 4.77 -10.78
CA TYR A 18 12.36 4.02 -10.66
C TYR A 18 12.62 3.04 -11.81
N ARG A 19 11.61 2.76 -12.66
CA ARG A 19 11.80 2.01 -13.91
C ARG A 19 12.48 2.84 -14.99
N PHE A 20 12.25 4.15 -14.98
CA PHE A 20 12.77 5.07 -15.97
C PHE A 20 14.11 5.68 -15.53
N VAL A 21 14.20 6.14 -14.30
CA VAL A 21 15.42 6.69 -13.70
C VAL A 21 16.03 5.64 -12.78
N LYS A 22 17.13 5.04 -13.23
CA LYS A 22 17.81 3.94 -12.51
C LYS A 22 19.07 4.38 -11.78
N LYS A 23 19.51 5.62 -11.96
CA LYS A 23 20.76 6.10 -11.39
C LYS A 23 20.55 7.46 -10.74
N TYR A 24 20.86 7.52 -9.47
CA TYR A 24 20.81 8.73 -8.65
C TYR A 24 22.24 9.03 -8.17
N ILE A 25 22.68 10.26 -8.35
CA ILE A 25 24.06 10.66 -8.00
C ILE A 25 23.97 11.96 -7.22
N ALA A 26 24.40 11.91 -5.96
CA ALA A 26 24.57 13.13 -5.17
C ALA A 26 25.64 14.04 -5.79
N ARG A 27 25.44 15.33 -5.67
CA ARG A 27 26.41 16.31 -6.15
C ARG A 27 27.67 16.25 -5.26
N ASN A 28 28.81 16.61 -5.85
CA ASN A 28 29.99 16.82 -5.06
C ASN A 28 29.89 18.12 -4.27
N GLY A 29 30.44 18.13 -3.08
CA GLY A 29 30.61 19.35 -2.33
C GLY A 29 31.55 20.34 -3.04
N GLU A 30 31.48 21.61 -2.67
CA GLU A 30 32.37 22.63 -3.21
C GLU A 30 33.81 22.43 -2.73
N ASN A 31 34.74 22.78 -3.58
CA ASN A 31 36.14 22.82 -3.20
C ASN A 31 36.37 23.92 -2.15
N GLY A 32 37.23 23.65 -1.18
CA GLY A 32 37.69 24.67 -0.24
C GLY A 32 38.38 25.83 -0.97
N ARG A 33 38.33 27.01 -0.40
CA ARG A 33 38.93 28.23 -0.93
C ARG A 33 40.10 28.67 -0.07
N GLY A 34 40.86 29.63 -0.57
CA GLY A 34 41.92 30.25 0.22
C GLY A 34 41.39 30.96 1.47
N ALA A 35 42.31 31.39 2.36
CA ALA A 35 42.00 32.08 3.62
C ALA A 35 41.13 31.28 4.62
N ASP A 36 41.42 29.97 4.74
CA ASP A 36 40.74 29.05 5.66
C ASP A 36 39.23 28.92 5.45
N CYS A 37 38.78 29.01 4.20
CA CYS A 37 37.40 28.87 3.85
C CYS A 37 37.12 27.43 3.40
N TYR A 38 36.18 26.77 4.09
CA TYR A 38 35.65 25.45 3.72
C TYR A 38 34.67 25.60 2.53
N GLY A 39 34.65 24.62 1.63
CA GLY A 39 33.59 24.49 0.64
C GLY A 39 32.27 24.07 1.29
N LYS A 40 31.15 24.48 0.71
CA LYS A 40 29.82 24.04 1.14
C LYS A 40 29.67 22.54 0.84
N GLY A 41 29.13 21.77 1.77
CA GLY A 41 28.71 20.40 1.52
C GLY A 41 27.59 20.36 0.46
N ALA A 42 27.47 19.23 -0.26
CA ALA A 42 26.36 19.03 -1.15
C ALA A 42 25.09 18.75 -0.36
N ASP A 43 23.95 19.07 -0.96
CA ASP A 43 22.65 18.75 -0.39
C ASP A 43 22.36 17.25 -0.57
N ASP A 44 21.61 16.66 0.38
CA ASP A 44 21.21 15.26 0.31
C ASP A 44 20.20 15.02 -0.82
N ILE A 45 20.21 13.83 -1.40
CA ILE A 45 19.16 13.38 -2.32
C ILE A 45 18.12 12.61 -1.53
N ILE A 46 16.87 13.05 -1.59
CA ILE A 46 15.73 12.35 -1.01
C ILE A 46 15.04 11.55 -2.09
N LEU A 47 15.04 10.21 -1.94
CA LEU A 47 14.32 9.29 -2.80
C LEU A 47 13.01 8.91 -2.12
N ARG A 48 11.89 9.35 -2.70
CA ARG A 48 10.56 9.07 -2.15
C ARG A 48 10.02 7.76 -2.67
N MET A 49 9.58 6.89 -1.76
CA MET A 49 9.10 5.56 -2.08
C MET A 49 7.78 5.28 -1.35
N PRO A 50 6.88 4.47 -1.92
CA PRO A 50 5.64 4.10 -1.26
C PRO A 50 5.89 3.25 -0.01
N VAL A 51 4.98 3.36 0.96
CA VAL A 51 4.93 2.47 2.13
C VAL A 51 4.86 1.00 1.64
N GLY A 52 5.57 0.11 2.33
CA GLY A 52 5.67 -1.30 1.95
C GLY A 52 6.78 -1.60 0.94
N THR A 53 7.63 -0.62 0.61
CA THR A 53 8.81 -0.87 -0.22
C THR A 53 9.89 -1.58 0.60
N LEU A 54 10.29 -2.76 0.13
CA LEU A 54 11.48 -3.46 0.62
C LEU A 54 12.68 -3.06 -0.23
N ILE A 55 13.73 -2.58 0.42
CA ILE A 55 15.00 -2.20 -0.19
C ILE A 55 16.02 -3.26 0.15
N THR A 56 16.56 -3.93 -0.85
CA THR A 56 17.56 -4.99 -0.71
C THR A 56 18.82 -4.60 -1.50
N ASP A 57 19.98 -4.79 -0.93
CA ASP A 57 21.25 -4.66 -1.65
C ASP A 57 21.38 -5.79 -2.68
N SER A 58 21.54 -5.44 -3.96
CA SER A 58 21.58 -6.41 -5.06
C SER A 58 22.84 -7.30 -5.02
N LEU A 59 23.92 -6.83 -4.40
CA LEU A 59 25.19 -7.55 -4.35
C LEU A 59 25.25 -8.52 -3.18
N THR A 60 24.79 -8.07 -2.00
CA THR A 60 24.88 -8.88 -0.77
C THR A 60 23.61 -9.67 -0.50
N GLY A 61 22.47 -9.26 -1.07
CA GLY A 61 21.16 -9.83 -0.77
C GLY A 61 20.60 -9.41 0.60
N GLU A 62 21.31 -8.53 1.30
CA GLU A 62 20.86 -8.05 2.62
C GLU A 62 19.70 -7.05 2.47
N VAL A 63 18.75 -7.12 3.40
CA VAL A 63 17.67 -6.13 3.53
C VAL A 63 18.25 -4.88 4.15
N VAL A 64 18.29 -3.79 3.36
CA VAL A 64 18.74 -2.47 3.81
C VAL A 64 17.67 -1.77 4.62
N ALA A 65 16.42 -1.81 4.14
CA ALA A 65 15.27 -1.24 4.82
C ALA A 65 13.96 -1.90 4.37
N ASP A 66 12.95 -1.86 5.25
CA ASP A 66 11.55 -2.17 4.96
C ASP A 66 10.72 -0.96 5.40
N LEU A 67 10.21 -0.20 4.44
CA LEU A 67 9.45 1.03 4.70
C LEU A 67 8.02 0.67 5.08
N THR A 68 7.76 0.40 6.35
CA THR A 68 6.47 -0.10 6.84
C THR A 68 5.50 0.98 7.30
N THR A 69 6.00 2.18 7.58
CA THR A 69 5.20 3.30 8.11
C THR A 69 5.42 4.55 7.29
N ASP A 70 4.38 5.38 7.19
CA ASP A 70 4.49 6.68 6.53
C ASP A 70 5.46 7.63 7.26
N GLY A 71 6.17 8.47 6.49
CA GLY A 71 7.19 9.36 7.04
C GLY A 71 8.46 8.68 7.54
N MET A 72 8.63 7.36 7.33
CA MET A 72 9.86 6.66 7.70
C MET A 72 11.02 7.10 6.80
N GLU A 73 12.12 7.52 7.41
CA GLU A 73 13.35 7.92 6.71
C GLU A 73 14.49 6.96 7.02
N VAL A 74 15.21 6.53 6.00
CA VAL A 74 16.35 5.61 6.12
C VAL A 74 17.51 6.09 5.25
N ILE A 75 18.69 6.15 5.83
CA ILE A 75 19.93 6.46 5.10
C ILE A 75 20.38 5.20 4.36
N ILE A 76 20.36 5.22 3.03
CA ILE A 76 20.76 4.07 2.20
C ILE A 76 22.21 4.10 1.75
N ALA A 77 22.80 5.30 1.60
CA ALA A 77 24.21 5.47 1.27
C ALA A 77 24.72 6.78 1.89
N ARG A 78 25.96 6.77 2.31
CA ARG A 78 26.57 7.94 2.94
C ARG A 78 27.49 8.67 1.97
N GLY A 79 27.45 9.98 2.02
CA GLY A 79 28.40 10.81 1.28
C GLY A 79 29.84 10.64 1.74
N GLY A 80 30.77 10.94 0.88
CA GLY A 80 32.19 10.91 1.18
C GLY A 80 32.63 12.09 2.06
N LYS A 81 33.74 11.91 2.74
CA LYS A 81 34.34 12.98 3.57
C LYS A 81 35.11 13.96 2.72
N GLY A 82 34.99 15.24 3.04
CA GLY A 82 35.83 16.28 2.44
C GLY A 82 37.32 16.12 2.79
N GLY A 83 38.19 16.49 1.88
CA GLY A 83 39.60 16.53 2.13
C GLY A 83 40.01 17.64 3.11
N LEU A 84 41.16 17.46 3.76
CA LEU A 84 41.72 18.43 4.68
C LEU A 84 42.65 19.42 3.93
N GLY A 85 42.40 20.71 4.13
CA GLY A 85 43.25 21.77 3.59
C GLY A 85 44.61 21.85 4.35
N ASN A 86 45.53 22.61 3.79
CA ASN A 86 46.92 22.76 4.30
C ASN A 86 47.00 23.28 5.73
N ILE A 87 46.04 24.03 6.21
CA ILE A 87 46.04 24.59 7.57
C ILE A 87 46.03 23.50 8.65
N HIS A 88 45.39 22.33 8.37
CA HIS A 88 45.33 21.18 9.27
C HIS A 88 46.69 20.53 9.49
N PHE A 89 47.65 20.78 8.60
CA PHE A 89 49.01 20.25 8.65
C PHE A 89 50.02 21.25 9.24
N LYS A 90 49.56 22.38 9.75
CA LYS A 90 50.40 23.37 10.37
C LYS A 90 50.90 22.88 11.71
N SER A 91 52.22 23.00 11.90
CA SER A 91 52.91 22.64 13.15
C SER A 91 53.89 23.70 13.55
N SER A 92 54.52 23.55 14.75
CA SER A 92 55.59 24.44 15.24
C SER A 92 56.82 24.45 14.32
N VAL A 93 57.06 23.35 13.64
CA VAL A 93 58.22 23.19 12.72
C VAL A 93 57.82 23.60 11.28
N ASN A 94 56.61 23.29 10.84
CA ASN A 94 56.11 23.62 9.50
C ASN A 94 54.97 24.65 9.61
N ARG A 95 55.31 25.91 9.56
CA ARG A 95 54.32 27.02 9.72
C ARG A 95 53.53 27.31 8.44
N ALA A 96 53.99 26.88 7.26
CA ALA A 96 53.36 27.09 5.98
C ALA A 96 53.32 25.79 5.17
N PRO A 97 52.52 24.79 5.61
CA PRO A 97 52.46 23.48 4.93
C PRO A 97 51.78 23.63 3.54
N ARG A 98 52.31 22.87 2.59
CA ARG A 98 51.72 22.72 1.24
C ARG A 98 50.97 21.39 1.09
N GLN A 99 50.87 20.63 2.19
CA GLN A 99 50.15 19.36 2.21
C GLN A 99 48.64 19.57 2.28
N PHE A 100 47.88 18.73 1.59
CA PHE A 100 46.44 18.62 1.68
C PHE A 100 46.06 17.14 1.43
N THR A 101 44.87 16.73 1.82
CA THR A 101 44.29 15.44 1.47
C THR A 101 43.15 15.63 0.50
N HIS A 102 43.02 14.68 -0.41
CA HIS A 102 41.82 14.61 -1.24
C HIS A 102 40.67 14.11 -0.41
N GLY A 103 39.44 14.46 -0.82
CA GLY A 103 38.23 13.89 -0.24
C GLY A 103 38.10 12.40 -0.54
N GLU A 104 37.37 11.71 0.32
CA GLU A 104 37.02 10.30 0.14
C GLU A 104 35.76 10.19 -0.72
N PRO A 105 35.64 9.19 -1.60
CA PRO A 105 34.42 8.96 -2.35
C PRO A 105 33.27 8.54 -1.41
N GLY A 106 32.05 8.89 -1.77
CA GLY A 106 30.85 8.41 -1.08
C GLY A 106 30.58 6.93 -1.35
N GLU A 107 29.66 6.38 -0.57
CA GLU A 107 29.19 5.01 -0.76
C GLU A 107 28.43 4.88 -2.08
N GLN A 108 28.59 3.73 -2.74
CA GLN A 108 27.83 3.35 -3.92
C GLN A 108 27.15 2.03 -3.63
N ARG A 109 25.83 1.99 -3.89
CA ARG A 109 25.02 0.78 -3.69
C ARG A 109 24.17 0.50 -4.90
N GLU A 110 24.02 -0.74 -5.23
CA GLU A 110 23.06 -1.23 -6.20
C GLU A 110 21.89 -1.86 -5.45
N LEU A 111 20.71 -1.26 -5.59
CA LEU A 111 19.55 -1.61 -4.80
C LEU A 111 18.46 -2.25 -5.67
N LYS A 112 17.89 -3.31 -5.15
CA LYS A 112 16.66 -3.90 -5.64
C LYS A 112 15.51 -3.35 -4.81
N LEU A 113 14.54 -2.70 -5.48
CA LEU A 113 13.33 -2.21 -4.86
C LEU A 113 12.18 -3.18 -5.16
N GLU A 114 11.49 -3.61 -4.13
CA GLU A 114 10.35 -4.49 -4.23
C GLU A 114 9.19 -3.92 -3.42
N LEU A 115 8.10 -3.57 -4.12
CA LEU A 115 6.89 -3.11 -3.46
C LEU A 115 6.11 -4.33 -2.95
N LYS A 116 6.04 -4.48 -1.65
CA LYS A 116 5.33 -5.59 -0.98
C LYS A 116 3.86 -5.28 -0.68
N VAL A 117 3.42 -4.05 -0.83
CA VAL A 117 2.01 -3.67 -0.66
C VAL A 117 1.28 -4.04 -1.93
N LEU A 118 0.36 -4.99 -1.82
CA LEU A 118 -0.49 -5.40 -2.92
C LEU A 118 -1.62 -4.40 -3.15
N ALA A 119 -2.22 -3.92 -2.07
CA ALA A 119 -3.36 -3.01 -2.11
C ALA A 119 -3.59 -2.36 -0.75
N ASP A 120 -4.18 -1.18 -0.76
CA ASP A 120 -4.66 -0.49 0.43
C ASP A 120 -5.94 -1.15 0.94
N ILE A 121 -6.77 -1.62 0.00
CA ILE A 121 -8.08 -2.22 0.24
C ILE A 121 -8.13 -3.63 -0.33
N GLY A 122 -8.55 -4.58 0.50
CA GLY A 122 -8.83 -5.95 0.09
C GLY A 122 -10.34 -6.18 -0.12
N LEU A 123 -10.72 -6.87 -1.22
CA LEU A 123 -12.11 -7.27 -1.46
C LEU A 123 -12.33 -8.70 -1.01
N LEU A 124 -13.35 -8.90 -0.19
CA LEU A 124 -13.87 -10.20 0.24
C LEU A 124 -15.25 -10.42 -0.39
N GLY A 125 -15.65 -11.64 -0.57
CA GLY A 125 -17.00 -11.96 -1.04
C GLY A 125 -17.03 -13.25 -1.86
N MET A 126 -18.21 -13.86 -1.94
CA MET A 126 -18.46 -15.08 -2.70
C MET A 126 -18.14 -14.91 -4.21
N PRO A 127 -17.93 -15.99 -4.97
CA PRO A 127 -17.90 -15.91 -6.42
C PRO A 127 -19.16 -15.22 -6.93
N ASN A 128 -19.01 -14.43 -7.97
CA ASN A 128 -20.11 -13.68 -8.59
C ASN A 128 -20.81 -12.63 -7.69
N ALA A 129 -20.34 -12.36 -6.47
CA ALA A 129 -20.82 -11.24 -5.65
C ALA A 129 -20.57 -9.85 -6.28
N GLY A 130 -19.78 -9.80 -7.36
CA GLY A 130 -19.54 -8.58 -8.13
C GLY A 130 -18.22 -7.87 -7.82
N LYS A 131 -17.27 -8.51 -7.12
CA LYS A 131 -15.95 -7.94 -6.80
C LYS A 131 -15.20 -7.38 -8.01
N SER A 132 -15.04 -8.19 -9.05
CA SER A 132 -14.35 -7.77 -10.27
C SER A 132 -15.13 -6.70 -11.06
N THR A 133 -16.46 -6.69 -10.97
CA THR A 133 -17.30 -5.63 -11.55
C THR A 133 -17.08 -4.33 -10.79
N PHE A 134 -17.05 -4.39 -9.46
CA PHE A 134 -16.77 -3.22 -8.62
C PHE A 134 -15.39 -2.63 -8.93
N ILE A 135 -14.34 -3.43 -8.99
CA ILE A 135 -13.01 -2.93 -9.39
C ILE A 135 -13.06 -2.21 -10.74
N ARG A 136 -13.77 -2.77 -11.72
CA ARG A 136 -13.89 -2.14 -13.04
C ARG A 136 -14.66 -0.83 -13.02
N SER A 137 -15.70 -0.72 -12.20
CA SER A 137 -16.54 0.48 -12.11
C SER A 137 -15.83 1.66 -11.45
N VAL A 138 -14.93 1.40 -10.48
CA VAL A 138 -14.25 2.45 -9.71
C VAL A 138 -12.82 2.72 -10.17
N SER A 139 -12.23 1.84 -10.97
CA SER A 139 -10.83 2.01 -11.42
C SER A 139 -10.69 3.09 -12.48
N ALA A 140 -9.74 4.00 -12.30
CA ALA A 140 -9.38 5.05 -13.26
C ALA A 140 -8.77 4.50 -14.56
N ALA A 141 -8.23 3.28 -14.54
CA ALA A 141 -7.68 2.57 -15.67
C ALA A 141 -8.20 1.13 -15.68
N ARG A 142 -8.09 0.43 -16.83
CA ARG A 142 -8.46 -0.99 -16.87
C ARG A 142 -7.70 -1.78 -15.79
N PRO A 143 -8.41 -2.53 -14.94
CA PRO A 143 -7.77 -3.36 -13.94
C PRO A 143 -6.72 -4.27 -14.58
N LYS A 144 -5.58 -4.39 -13.95
CA LYS A 144 -4.51 -5.25 -14.42
C LYS A 144 -4.53 -6.53 -13.60
N VAL A 145 -4.46 -7.65 -14.30
CA VAL A 145 -4.11 -8.92 -13.70
C VAL A 145 -2.62 -8.87 -13.38
N ALA A 146 -2.27 -9.01 -12.12
CA ALA A 146 -0.88 -8.94 -11.71
C ALA A 146 -0.30 -10.37 -11.67
N ASP A 147 0.76 -10.60 -12.48
CA ASP A 147 1.53 -11.83 -12.45
C ASP A 147 2.54 -11.78 -11.29
N TYR A 148 2.14 -12.31 -10.15
CA TYR A 148 3.06 -12.52 -9.05
C TYR A 148 3.63 -13.94 -9.12
N PRO A 149 4.95 -14.10 -9.18
CA PRO A 149 5.60 -15.42 -9.37
C PRO A 149 5.38 -16.41 -8.21
N PHE A 150 4.69 -15.95 -7.16
CA PHE A 150 4.39 -16.75 -5.96
C PHE A 150 2.88 -17.02 -5.78
N THR A 151 2.03 -16.65 -6.74
CA THR A 151 0.58 -16.91 -6.71
C THR A 151 0.19 -17.85 -7.82
N THR A 152 -0.61 -18.87 -7.49
CA THR A 152 -1.28 -19.72 -8.48
C THR A 152 -2.54 -19.06 -9.05
N LEU A 153 -3.04 -18.03 -8.38
CA LEU A 153 -4.20 -17.23 -8.75
C LEU A 153 -3.74 -15.78 -8.94
N HIS A 154 -4.15 -15.17 -10.04
CA HIS A 154 -3.76 -13.82 -10.40
C HIS A 154 -4.77 -12.81 -9.81
N PRO A 155 -4.39 -11.99 -8.80
CA PRO A 155 -5.30 -11.00 -8.26
C PRO A 155 -5.59 -9.90 -9.28
N ASN A 156 -6.83 -9.46 -9.33
CA ASN A 156 -7.20 -8.28 -10.08
C ASN A 156 -6.92 -7.04 -9.23
N LEU A 157 -6.07 -6.15 -9.73
CA LEU A 157 -5.76 -4.89 -9.09
C LEU A 157 -6.43 -3.73 -9.82
N GLY A 158 -7.04 -2.83 -9.08
CA GLY A 158 -7.60 -1.58 -9.58
C GLY A 158 -7.03 -0.39 -8.84
N VAL A 159 -6.70 0.68 -9.55
CA VAL A 159 -6.31 1.96 -8.97
C VAL A 159 -7.52 2.88 -9.00
N VAL A 160 -8.02 3.25 -7.83
CA VAL A 160 -9.12 4.20 -7.68
C VAL A 160 -8.54 5.58 -7.48
N ARG A 161 -8.89 6.51 -8.33
CA ARG A 161 -8.50 7.91 -8.22
C ARG A 161 -9.70 8.74 -7.81
N ILE A 162 -9.60 9.40 -6.67
CA ILE A 162 -10.63 10.30 -6.16
C ILE A 162 -10.44 11.71 -6.71
N ASP A 163 -9.20 12.19 -6.71
CA ASP A 163 -8.80 13.47 -7.27
C ASP A 163 -7.34 13.42 -7.80
N GLU A 164 -6.75 14.57 -8.12
CA GLU A 164 -5.40 14.65 -8.68
C GLU A 164 -4.32 14.11 -7.74
N ASN A 165 -4.54 14.20 -6.41
CA ASN A 165 -3.55 13.89 -5.39
C ASN A 165 -3.91 12.67 -4.54
N ARG A 166 -5.17 12.18 -4.58
CA ARG A 166 -5.66 11.10 -3.75
C ARG A 166 -6.06 9.90 -4.59
N SER A 167 -5.40 8.79 -4.36
CA SER A 167 -5.70 7.52 -4.99
C SER A 167 -5.33 6.37 -4.07
N PHE A 168 -6.01 5.24 -4.21
CA PHE A 168 -5.72 4.01 -3.49
C PHE A 168 -5.84 2.79 -4.40
N VAL A 169 -5.25 1.69 -3.98
CA VAL A 169 -5.24 0.44 -4.73
C VAL A 169 -6.20 -0.56 -4.08
N ILE A 170 -7.06 -1.14 -4.90
CA ILE A 170 -7.96 -2.23 -4.49
C ILE A 170 -7.45 -3.55 -5.08
N ALA A 171 -7.43 -4.61 -4.29
CA ALA A 171 -7.16 -5.96 -4.74
C ALA A 171 -8.38 -6.87 -4.54
N ASP A 172 -8.75 -7.62 -5.58
CA ASP A 172 -9.63 -8.77 -5.45
C ASP A 172 -8.85 -9.92 -4.82
N ILE A 173 -9.42 -10.51 -3.77
CA ILE A 173 -8.86 -11.67 -3.08
C ILE A 173 -9.52 -12.94 -3.65
N PRO A 174 -8.97 -13.53 -4.72
CA PRO A 174 -9.52 -14.76 -5.27
C PRO A 174 -9.20 -15.93 -4.31
N GLY A 175 -10.12 -16.85 -4.14
CA GLY A 175 -9.87 -18.16 -3.50
C GLY A 175 -10.04 -18.22 -1.98
N LEU A 176 -10.75 -17.28 -1.34
CA LEU A 176 -11.30 -17.47 0.00
C LEU A 176 -12.60 -18.28 -0.05
N ILE A 177 -12.64 -19.36 -0.83
CA ILE A 177 -13.84 -20.18 -0.97
C ILE A 177 -13.46 -21.64 -1.04
N GLU A 178 -14.17 -22.46 -0.27
CA GLU A 178 -14.19 -23.92 -0.22
C GLU A 178 -12.85 -24.61 -0.49
N GLY A 179 -12.15 -25.01 0.57
CA GLY A 179 -10.95 -25.83 0.50
C GLY A 179 -9.61 -25.06 0.60
N ALA A 180 -9.62 -23.76 0.84
CA ALA A 180 -8.37 -23.01 1.08
C ALA A 180 -7.64 -23.49 2.35
N ALA A 181 -8.38 -23.98 3.36
CA ALA A 181 -7.82 -24.58 4.57
C ALA A 181 -7.18 -25.95 4.31
N ASP A 182 -7.57 -26.66 3.24
CA ASP A 182 -7.09 -28.01 2.92
C ASP A 182 -5.84 -28.04 2.02
N GLY A 183 -5.15 -26.91 1.85
CA GLY A 183 -3.81 -26.88 1.23
C GLY A 183 -3.77 -26.69 -0.28
N ALA A 184 -4.89 -26.60 -0.98
CA ALA A 184 -4.95 -26.37 -2.43
C ALA A 184 -5.16 -24.88 -2.81
N GLY A 185 -5.32 -23.99 -1.81
CA GLY A 185 -5.64 -22.58 -1.99
C GLY A 185 -4.44 -21.66 -2.11
N LEU A 186 -4.71 -20.39 -2.15
CA LEU A 186 -3.78 -19.26 -2.19
C LEU A 186 -2.55 -19.50 -1.31
N GLY A 187 -1.39 -19.50 -1.93
CA GLY A 187 -0.16 -19.72 -1.20
C GLY A 187 -0.02 -18.78 0.00
N HIS A 188 0.42 -19.32 1.14
CA HIS A 188 0.70 -18.61 2.39
C HIS A 188 1.44 -17.25 2.21
N ARG A 189 2.11 -17.08 1.07
CA ARG A 189 2.81 -15.85 0.72
C ARG A 189 1.89 -14.72 0.27
N PHE A 190 0.83 -15.04 -0.48
CA PHE A 190 -0.13 -14.02 -0.95
C PHE A 190 -0.92 -13.41 0.21
N LEU A 191 -1.29 -14.23 1.17
CA LEU A 191 -2.06 -13.78 2.33
C LEU A 191 -1.25 -12.92 3.30
N LYS A 192 0.07 -13.14 3.38
CA LYS A 192 0.97 -12.21 4.08
C LYS A 192 0.96 -10.80 3.46
N HIS A 193 0.67 -10.68 2.17
CA HIS A 193 0.53 -9.38 1.52
C HIS A 193 -0.80 -8.72 1.86
N LEU A 194 -1.86 -9.51 2.05
CA LEU A 194 -3.16 -9.01 2.50
C LEU A 194 -3.16 -8.56 3.97
N GLN A 195 -2.28 -9.11 4.79
CA GLN A 195 -2.06 -8.61 6.15
C GLN A 195 -1.68 -7.12 6.18
N ARG A 196 -1.19 -6.59 5.07
CA ARG A 196 -0.79 -5.18 4.93
C ARG A 196 -1.88 -4.27 4.36
N THR A 197 -3.04 -4.79 3.93
CA THR A 197 -4.19 -3.94 3.57
C THR A 197 -4.71 -3.25 4.82
N GLY A 198 -5.12 -1.97 4.70
CA GLY A 198 -5.66 -1.20 5.82
C GLY A 198 -7.09 -1.60 6.15
N LEU A 199 -7.92 -1.86 5.12
CA LEU A 199 -9.34 -2.11 5.22
C LEU A 199 -9.76 -3.27 4.32
N LEU A 200 -10.76 -4.03 4.74
CA LEU A 200 -11.42 -5.06 3.95
C LEU A 200 -12.84 -4.61 3.58
N LEU A 201 -13.19 -4.68 2.30
CA LEU A 201 -14.57 -4.50 1.83
C LEU A 201 -15.19 -5.87 1.59
N HIS A 202 -16.18 -6.22 2.39
CA HIS A 202 -16.93 -7.46 2.27
C HIS A 202 -18.12 -7.26 1.36
N ILE A 203 -17.99 -7.70 0.10
CA ILE A 203 -19.02 -7.57 -0.93
C ILE A 203 -19.97 -8.75 -0.86
N VAL A 204 -21.23 -8.46 -0.65
CA VAL A 204 -22.34 -9.42 -0.54
C VAL A 204 -23.32 -9.24 -1.68
N ASP A 205 -23.78 -10.32 -2.27
CA ASP A 205 -24.82 -10.35 -3.28
C ASP A 205 -26.21 -10.27 -2.60
N LEU A 206 -26.95 -9.17 -2.79
CA LEU A 206 -28.30 -9.00 -2.26
C LEU A 206 -29.36 -9.75 -3.06
N ALA A 207 -29.04 -10.10 -4.31
CA ALA A 207 -29.99 -10.73 -5.24
C ALA A 207 -29.32 -11.93 -5.93
N PRO A 208 -29.00 -13.00 -5.17
CA PRO A 208 -28.43 -14.21 -5.75
C PRO A 208 -29.39 -14.80 -6.79
N PHE A 209 -28.83 -15.33 -7.88
CA PHE A 209 -29.60 -15.91 -8.96
C PHE A 209 -30.36 -17.18 -8.50
N ASP A 210 -29.75 -17.94 -7.60
CA ASP A 210 -30.38 -19.11 -7.00
C ASP A 210 -31.21 -18.69 -5.79
N PRO A 211 -32.55 -18.88 -5.81
CA PRO A 211 -33.41 -18.49 -4.73
C PRO A 211 -33.19 -19.28 -3.43
N ASP A 212 -32.53 -20.43 -3.50
CA ASP A 212 -32.18 -21.25 -2.33
C ASP A 212 -30.90 -20.74 -1.63
N THR A 213 -30.20 -19.78 -2.23
CA THR A 213 -29.01 -19.17 -1.64
C THR A 213 -29.38 -18.13 -0.59
N ASP A 214 -28.89 -18.32 0.63
CA ASP A 214 -29.03 -17.36 1.72
C ASP A 214 -27.82 -16.39 1.77
N PRO A 215 -27.99 -15.10 1.40
CA PRO A 215 -26.91 -14.13 1.41
C PRO A 215 -26.26 -13.93 2.79
N VAL A 216 -27.06 -14.09 3.87
CA VAL A 216 -26.57 -13.94 5.24
C VAL A 216 -25.66 -15.13 5.63
N ALA A 217 -26.09 -16.33 5.26
CA ALA A 217 -25.30 -17.54 5.51
C ALA A 217 -23.98 -17.49 4.74
N GLU A 218 -24.00 -17.07 3.46
CA GLU A 218 -22.80 -16.88 2.65
C GLU A 218 -21.85 -15.84 3.25
N ALA A 219 -22.38 -14.69 3.66
CA ALA A 219 -21.58 -13.63 4.27
C ALA A 219 -20.89 -14.11 5.56
N ARG A 220 -21.61 -14.86 6.39
CA ARG A 220 -21.04 -15.46 7.62
C ARG A 220 -20.00 -16.53 7.33
N ALA A 221 -20.23 -17.36 6.31
CA ALA A 221 -19.30 -18.40 5.91
C ALA A 221 -17.93 -17.83 5.53
N ILE A 222 -17.88 -16.74 4.76
CA ILE A 222 -16.64 -16.04 4.40
C ILE A 222 -15.91 -15.50 5.63
N VAL A 223 -16.62 -14.93 6.58
CA VAL A 223 -16.03 -14.40 7.81
C VAL A 223 -15.42 -15.52 8.66
N GLU A 224 -16.11 -16.67 8.76
CA GLU A 224 -15.60 -17.83 9.48
C GLU A 224 -14.41 -18.49 8.74
N GLU A 225 -14.41 -18.49 7.43
CA GLU A 225 -13.27 -18.97 6.64
C GLU A 225 -12.05 -18.07 6.85
N LEU A 226 -12.22 -16.75 6.83
CA LEU A 226 -11.18 -15.79 7.13
C LEU A 226 -10.57 -16.02 8.52
N ARG A 227 -11.39 -16.31 9.53
CA ARG A 227 -10.97 -16.63 10.87
C ARG A 227 -10.15 -17.90 10.96
N LYS A 228 -10.60 -18.97 10.28
CA LYS A 228 -9.86 -20.25 10.20
C LYS A 228 -8.52 -20.10 9.53
N TYR A 229 -8.45 -19.15 8.61
CA TYR A 229 -7.29 -18.95 7.77
C TYR A 229 -6.21 -18.11 8.47
N ASP A 230 -6.55 -16.91 8.98
CA ASP A 230 -5.62 -15.97 9.63
C ASP A 230 -6.37 -15.04 10.59
N GLU A 231 -6.04 -15.15 11.88
CA GLU A 231 -6.66 -14.34 12.92
C GLU A 231 -6.35 -12.84 12.76
N SER A 232 -5.19 -12.48 12.20
CA SER A 232 -4.81 -11.09 11.96
C SER A 232 -5.67 -10.45 10.88
N LEU A 233 -6.04 -11.21 9.85
CA LEU A 233 -6.98 -10.77 8.81
C LEU A 233 -8.42 -10.69 9.32
N TYR A 234 -8.81 -11.63 10.16
CA TYR A 234 -10.13 -11.64 10.80
C TYR A 234 -10.37 -10.38 11.65
N ASN A 235 -9.36 -9.94 12.39
CA ASN A 235 -9.41 -8.77 13.26
C ASN A 235 -9.26 -7.43 12.53
N LYS A 236 -9.03 -7.42 11.21
CA LYS A 236 -8.95 -6.17 10.45
C LYS A 236 -10.28 -5.45 10.37
N PRO A 237 -10.24 -4.12 10.25
CA PRO A 237 -11.41 -3.31 9.93
C PRO A 237 -12.10 -3.89 8.68
N ARG A 238 -13.41 -4.06 8.77
CA ARG A 238 -14.20 -4.62 7.68
C ARG A 238 -15.49 -3.87 7.50
N TRP A 239 -15.71 -3.34 6.30
CA TRP A 239 -16.95 -2.70 5.92
C TRP A 239 -17.80 -3.64 5.08
N LEU A 240 -19.10 -3.65 5.34
CA LEU A 240 -20.06 -4.45 4.61
C LEU A 240 -20.54 -3.69 3.37
N VAL A 241 -20.47 -4.33 2.21
CA VAL A 241 -20.91 -3.72 0.94
C VAL A 241 -21.98 -4.61 0.32
N LEU A 242 -23.24 -4.17 0.39
CA LEU A 242 -24.39 -4.85 -0.18
C LEU A 242 -24.50 -4.46 -1.66
N ASN A 243 -24.21 -5.41 -2.54
CA ASN A 243 -24.11 -5.19 -3.98
C ASN A 243 -25.32 -5.79 -4.74
N LYS A 244 -25.43 -5.42 -6.01
CA LYS A 244 -26.48 -5.80 -6.96
C LYS A 244 -27.84 -5.19 -6.64
N LEU A 245 -27.83 -3.98 -6.12
CA LEU A 245 -29.05 -3.22 -5.86
C LEU A 245 -29.94 -3.06 -7.11
N ASP A 246 -29.32 -3.03 -8.29
CA ASP A 246 -29.98 -2.97 -9.60
C ASP A 246 -30.84 -4.20 -9.92
N MET A 247 -30.60 -5.31 -9.24
CA MET A 247 -31.39 -6.56 -9.40
C MET A 247 -32.59 -6.62 -8.43
N VAL A 248 -32.74 -5.67 -7.53
CA VAL A 248 -33.83 -5.58 -6.57
C VAL A 248 -34.79 -4.48 -6.99
N ASP A 249 -36.09 -4.78 -7.03
CA ASP A 249 -37.11 -3.82 -7.38
C ASP A 249 -37.10 -2.61 -6.43
N ASP A 250 -37.25 -1.39 -6.97
CA ASP A 250 -37.09 -0.14 -6.22
C ASP A 250 -37.92 -0.10 -4.93
N ASP A 251 -39.17 -0.60 -4.99
CA ASP A 251 -40.06 -0.65 -3.85
C ASP A 251 -39.63 -1.61 -2.74
N GLU A 252 -38.81 -2.62 -3.09
CA GLU A 252 -38.34 -3.66 -2.15
C GLU A 252 -36.95 -3.38 -1.62
N ARG A 253 -36.18 -2.49 -2.24
CA ARG A 253 -34.76 -2.24 -1.90
C ARG A 253 -34.54 -1.98 -0.42
N THR A 254 -35.29 -1.04 0.14
CA THR A 254 -35.13 -0.67 1.55
C THR A 254 -35.49 -1.82 2.48
N ALA A 255 -36.57 -2.54 2.21
CA ALA A 255 -36.96 -3.69 3.02
C ALA A 255 -35.95 -4.82 2.95
N ARG A 256 -35.40 -5.10 1.75
CA ARG A 256 -34.39 -6.14 1.55
C ARG A 256 -33.09 -5.85 2.28
N VAL A 257 -32.62 -4.60 2.24
CA VAL A 257 -31.43 -4.15 2.97
C VAL A 257 -31.64 -4.26 4.47
N GLN A 258 -32.77 -3.76 4.98
CA GLN A 258 -33.08 -3.83 6.41
C GLN A 258 -33.22 -5.28 6.90
N GLN A 259 -33.86 -6.14 6.13
CA GLN A 259 -33.98 -7.55 6.44
C GLN A 259 -32.60 -8.21 6.53
N PHE A 260 -31.73 -7.97 5.51
CA PHE A 260 -30.37 -8.52 5.54
C PHE A 260 -29.57 -8.05 6.77
N LEU A 261 -29.61 -6.75 7.09
CA LEU A 261 -28.89 -6.19 8.22
C LEU A 261 -29.40 -6.77 9.56
N ALA A 262 -30.71 -6.93 9.70
CA ALA A 262 -31.33 -7.54 10.89
C ALA A 262 -30.91 -9.02 11.03
N ASP A 263 -31.01 -9.81 9.96
CA ASP A 263 -30.67 -11.24 9.97
C ASP A 263 -29.17 -11.46 10.14
N TYR A 264 -28.33 -10.58 9.60
CA TYR A 264 -26.88 -10.60 9.79
C TYR A 264 -26.47 -10.23 11.22
N GLY A 265 -27.37 -9.54 11.98
CA GLY A 265 -27.08 -9.03 13.31
C GLY A 265 -26.20 -7.78 13.30
N TRP A 266 -26.33 -6.97 12.23
CA TRP A 266 -25.60 -5.72 12.10
C TRP A 266 -26.00 -4.74 13.21
N GLN A 267 -25.00 -4.24 13.94
CA GLN A 267 -25.19 -3.17 14.90
C GLN A 267 -24.64 -1.87 14.32
N GLU A 268 -25.51 -0.93 14.07
CA GLU A 268 -25.08 0.42 13.73
C GLU A 268 -24.40 1.06 14.94
N ASN A 269 -23.39 1.89 14.67
CA ASN A 269 -22.84 2.72 15.73
C ASN A 269 -23.94 3.65 16.25
N PRO A 270 -24.37 3.53 17.53
CA PRO A 270 -25.54 4.26 18.03
C PRO A 270 -25.31 5.78 18.16
N ASP A 271 -24.07 6.23 18.06
CA ASP A 271 -23.72 7.65 18.18
C ASP A 271 -23.25 8.21 16.82
N PRO A 272 -24.16 8.95 16.10
CA PRO A 272 -23.78 9.62 14.85
C PRO A 272 -22.81 10.80 15.06
N TYR A 273 -22.57 11.21 16.31
CA TYR A 273 -21.65 12.29 16.71
C TYR A 273 -20.40 11.76 17.45
N ALA A 274 -20.28 10.44 17.62
CA ALA A 274 -19.01 9.87 18.07
C ALA A 274 -17.88 10.34 17.14
N ASP A 275 -16.77 10.73 17.72
CA ASP A 275 -15.58 11.11 16.97
C ASP A 275 -15.36 10.11 15.84
N PHE A 276 -15.14 10.63 14.64
CA PHE A 276 -14.97 9.83 13.44
C PHE A 276 -13.91 8.74 13.66
N ASP A 277 -14.38 7.51 13.90
CA ASP A 277 -13.51 6.34 13.92
C ASP A 277 -13.49 5.71 12.53
N PRO A 278 -12.42 5.88 11.77
CA PRO A 278 -12.30 5.28 10.44
C PRO A 278 -12.31 3.74 10.49
N MET A 279 -12.06 3.17 11.67
CA MET A 279 -12.05 1.72 11.91
C MET A 279 -13.42 1.16 12.30
N ALA A 280 -14.41 2.02 12.57
CA ALA A 280 -15.75 1.55 12.92
C ALA A 280 -16.39 0.76 11.78
N PRO A 281 -17.12 -0.31 12.07
CA PRO A 281 -17.81 -1.08 11.05
C PRO A 281 -18.89 -0.19 10.38
N ARG A 282 -18.88 -0.16 9.04
CA ARG A 282 -19.82 0.60 8.21
C ARG A 282 -20.46 -0.32 7.20
N HIS A 283 -21.65 0.03 6.74
CA HIS A 283 -22.27 -0.64 5.62
C HIS A 283 -22.58 0.35 4.48
N PHE A 284 -22.50 -0.15 3.25
CA PHE A 284 -22.81 0.58 2.03
C PHE A 284 -23.71 -0.28 1.15
N VAL A 285 -24.58 0.36 0.42
CA VAL A 285 -25.47 -0.29 -0.55
C VAL A 285 -25.11 0.22 -1.93
N ILE A 286 -24.74 -0.68 -2.85
CA ILE A 286 -24.26 -0.28 -4.16
C ILE A 286 -24.84 -1.14 -5.29
N SER A 287 -24.75 -0.62 -6.49
CA SER A 287 -24.72 -1.40 -7.71
C SER A 287 -23.38 -1.21 -8.41
N ALA A 288 -22.55 -2.24 -8.37
CA ALA A 288 -21.27 -2.21 -9.09
C ALA A 288 -21.45 -2.14 -10.61
N LEU A 289 -22.61 -2.57 -11.13
CA LEU A 289 -22.93 -2.55 -12.55
C LEU A 289 -23.31 -1.15 -13.04
N THR A 290 -24.20 -0.46 -12.32
CA THR A 290 -24.69 0.89 -12.69
C THR A 290 -23.79 2.01 -12.14
N GLY A 291 -22.98 1.72 -11.13
CA GLY A 291 -22.16 2.70 -10.42
C GLY A 291 -22.89 3.39 -9.25
N GLU A 292 -24.16 3.06 -8.99
CA GLU A 292 -24.93 3.63 -7.90
C GLU A 292 -24.27 3.32 -6.54
N GLY A 293 -24.12 4.32 -5.66
CA GLY A 293 -23.50 4.19 -4.33
C GLY A 293 -21.96 3.97 -4.33
N THR A 294 -21.35 3.65 -5.48
CA THR A 294 -19.90 3.35 -5.54
C THR A 294 -19.04 4.57 -5.24
N ARG A 295 -19.51 5.76 -5.62
CA ARG A 295 -18.78 7.00 -5.37
C ARG A 295 -18.75 7.33 -3.88
N GLU A 296 -19.85 7.18 -3.17
CA GLU A 296 -19.93 7.41 -1.73
C GLU A 296 -19.00 6.48 -0.97
N LEU A 297 -19.00 5.18 -1.33
CA LEU A 297 -18.10 4.20 -0.76
C LEU A 297 -16.65 4.59 -0.99
N THR A 298 -16.25 4.97 -2.21
CA THR A 298 -14.85 5.29 -2.51
C THR A 298 -14.37 6.56 -1.81
N TYR A 299 -15.23 7.56 -1.62
CA TYR A 299 -14.91 8.75 -0.83
C TYR A 299 -14.74 8.40 0.65
N ALA A 300 -15.65 7.61 1.21
CA ALA A 300 -15.56 7.18 2.61
C ALA A 300 -14.30 6.35 2.92
N VAL A 301 -13.78 5.63 1.93
CA VAL A 301 -12.51 4.88 2.06
C VAL A 301 -11.30 5.81 2.14
N MET A 302 -11.38 6.99 1.53
CA MET A 302 -10.26 7.95 1.49
C MET A 302 -10.20 8.89 2.70
N ASP A 303 -11.34 9.11 3.35
CA ASP A 303 -11.44 9.97 4.54
C ASP A 303 -11.01 9.21 5.80
#